data_ff031811d73fae4ec9c6786580254619
#
_entry.id   ff031811d73fae4ec9c6786580254619
#
_cell.length_a   1.000
_cell.length_b   1.000
_cell.length_c   1.000
_cell.angle_alpha   90.00
_cell.angle_beta   90.00
_cell.angle_gamma   90.00
#
_symmetry.space_group_name_H-M   'P 1'
#
loop_
_entity.id
_entity.type
_entity.pdbx_description
1 polymer ?
#
loop_
_entity_poly.entity_id
_entity_poly.type
_entity_poly.pdbx_seq_one_letter_code
_entity_poly.pdbx_strand_id
1 'polypeptide(L)'
;MKRNDFSEQDITKLVRIVWLAALGILVLVMVFTSYYTINEDEDAVVTTFGHPSVVSDSGMHFKLPFGIQKVQKVDMSVRGMQIGYDSKGNSIENESLMITKDFNFVSVDFYLEWQVTDAVAYLYAAEDPEMVVKTLAMSYIRDTVGSYSVDEVLTTGKAQIQTEIKDKLMERLAAENIGVTVRSVAIQDAEPPTAEVANAFKAVEDAKQNAETVVNGATAYKNQKLPAAEAQVRAITEAATAEKAARIAEAQGQIARFNAMYEEYIKFPEVTMQRMYFEAMEQLLPNITVIVQDKDGTIINVLGKDAQKGGE
;
A
#
# COMPACT_ATOMS: atom_id res chain seq x y z
N MET A 1 -15.70 100.88 -10.22
CA MET A 1 -14.78 99.80 -10.03
C MET A 1 -14.20 99.88 -8.61
N LYS A 2 -14.76 99.18 -7.60
CA LYS A 2 -14.27 99.23 -6.21
C LYS A 2 -13.02 98.33 -6.08
N ARG A 3 -11.86 98.99 -5.88
CA ARG A 3 -10.67 98.32 -5.42
C ARG A 3 -10.90 97.92 -3.97
N ASN A 4 -10.96 96.63 -3.72
CA ASN A 4 -10.91 96.06 -2.34
C ASN A 4 -9.45 96.15 -1.89
N ASP A 5 -9.10 97.17 -1.12
CA ASP A 5 -7.84 97.24 -0.40
C ASP A 5 -7.93 96.23 0.76
N PHE A 6 -7.35 95.05 0.57
CA PHE A 6 -7.17 94.08 1.67
C PHE A 6 -6.21 94.69 2.68
N SER A 7 -6.67 94.95 3.89
CA SER A 7 -5.84 95.39 5.01
C SER A 7 -4.78 94.36 5.33
N GLU A 8 -3.53 94.77 5.67
CA GLU A 8 -2.44 93.87 6.06
C GLU A 8 -2.85 92.89 7.18
N GLN A 9 -3.81 93.26 8.03
CA GLN A 9 -4.37 92.42 9.09
C GLN A 9 -5.26 91.28 8.54
N ASP A 10 -5.91 91.50 7.42
CA ASP A 10 -6.77 90.44 6.80
C ASP A 10 -5.91 89.44 6.03
N ILE A 11 -4.80 89.91 5.45
CA ILE A 11 -3.81 89.02 4.83
C ILE A 11 -3.15 88.08 5.87
N THR A 12 -2.77 88.63 7.05
CA THR A 12 -2.18 87.86 8.13
C THR A 12 -3.15 86.84 8.76
N LYS A 13 -4.44 87.19 8.84
CA LYS A 13 -5.48 86.21 9.28
C LYS A 13 -5.70 85.12 8.23
N LEU A 14 -5.75 85.43 6.97
CA LEU A 14 -5.88 84.49 5.87
C LEU A 14 -4.70 83.52 5.83
N VAL A 15 -3.47 84.06 5.96
CA VAL A 15 -2.28 83.21 6.04
C VAL A 15 -2.31 82.23 7.24
N ARG A 16 -2.76 82.69 8.44
CA ARG A 16 -2.94 81.85 9.61
C ARG A 16 -4.00 80.77 9.40
N ILE A 17 -5.13 81.06 8.75
CA ILE A 17 -6.19 80.11 8.45
C ILE A 17 -5.68 79.08 7.46
N VAL A 18 -4.96 79.50 6.41
CA VAL A 18 -4.35 78.56 5.44
C VAL A 18 -3.32 77.63 6.12
N TRP A 19 -2.45 78.16 7.02
CA TRP A 19 -1.52 77.39 7.79
C TRP A 19 -2.19 76.39 8.76
N LEU A 20 -3.26 76.79 9.42
CA LEU A 20 -4.06 75.95 10.28
C LEU A 20 -4.80 74.87 9.47
N ALA A 21 -5.33 75.19 8.30
CA ALA A 21 -5.94 74.23 7.40
C ALA A 21 -4.88 73.22 6.85
N ALA A 22 -3.71 73.70 6.44
CA ALA A 22 -2.61 72.85 6.02
C ALA A 22 -2.11 71.92 7.13
N LEU A 23 -1.99 72.44 8.36
CA LEU A 23 -1.65 71.64 9.53
C LEU A 23 -2.74 70.60 9.84
N GLY A 24 -4.02 70.96 9.73
CA GLY A 24 -5.14 70.03 9.90
C GLY A 24 -5.14 68.88 8.87
N ILE A 25 -4.90 69.22 7.60
CA ILE A 25 -4.78 68.24 6.53
C ILE A 25 -3.55 67.33 6.78
N LEU A 26 -2.43 67.90 7.19
CA LEU A 26 -1.21 67.11 7.50
C LEU A 26 -1.44 66.13 8.65
N VAL A 27 -2.12 66.58 9.73
CA VAL A 27 -2.49 65.68 10.85
C VAL A 27 -3.45 64.60 10.40
N LEU A 28 -4.43 64.94 9.56
CA LEU A 28 -5.39 63.99 9.03
C LEU A 28 -4.71 62.94 8.15
N VAL A 29 -3.83 63.35 7.27
CA VAL A 29 -3.00 62.44 6.46
C VAL A 29 -2.11 61.59 7.37
N MET A 30 -1.53 62.17 8.41
CA MET A 30 -0.70 61.46 9.40
C MET A 30 -1.49 60.34 10.08
N VAL A 31 -2.71 60.59 10.52
CA VAL A 31 -3.58 59.61 11.16
C VAL A 31 -3.95 58.49 10.18
N PHE A 32 -4.36 58.84 8.96
CA PHE A 32 -4.77 57.84 7.96
C PHE A 32 -3.62 56.96 7.42
N THR A 33 -2.38 57.46 7.44
CA THR A 33 -1.20 56.69 6.99
C THR A 33 -0.51 55.92 8.12
N SER A 34 -0.90 56.14 9.39
CA SER A 34 -0.23 55.59 10.56
C SER A 34 -0.76 54.23 11.04
N TYR A 35 -1.85 53.71 10.47
CA TYR A 35 -2.37 52.42 10.89
C TYR A 35 -2.16 51.34 9.82
N TYR A 36 -1.98 50.11 10.28
CA TYR A 36 -1.98 48.88 9.45
C TYR A 36 -2.62 47.74 10.25
N THR A 37 -3.13 46.76 9.55
CA THR A 37 -3.76 45.56 10.13
C THR A 37 -2.95 44.33 9.83
N ILE A 38 -2.87 43.40 10.76
CA ILE A 38 -2.22 42.07 10.61
C ILE A 38 -3.32 41.03 10.70
N ASN A 39 -3.39 40.12 9.73
CA ASN A 39 -4.28 38.94 9.76
C ASN A 39 -3.69 37.86 10.65
N GLU A 40 -4.49 36.84 11.01
CA GLU A 40 -4.07 35.76 11.90
C GLU A 40 -2.91 34.93 11.32
N ASP A 41 -2.83 34.81 9.98
CA ASP A 41 -1.82 34.02 9.28
C ASP A 41 -0.65 34.88 8.73
N GLU A 42 -0.54 36.16 9.17
CA GLU A 42 0.48 37.09 8.71
C GLU A 42 1.34 37.57 9.86
N ASP A 43 2.65 37.66 9.65
CA ASP A 43 3.54 38.46 10.47
C ASP A 43 3.90 39.78 9.76
N ALA A 44 4.00 40.84 10.53
CA ALA A 44 4.45 42.14 10.01
C ALA A 44 5.90 42.39 10.44
N VAL A 45 6.77 42.57 9.48
CA VAL A 45 8.13 43.06 9.73
C VAL A 45 8.14 44.55 9.62
N VAL A 46 8.31 45.23 10.76
CA VAL A 46 8.38 46.67 10.88
C VAL A 46 9.85 47.10 10.91
N THR A 47 10.28 47.76 9.85
CA THR A 47 11.67 48.24 9.76
C THR A 47 11.71 49.72 10.18
N THR A 48 12.39 50.02 11.30
CA THR A 48 12.59 51.35 11.84
C THR A 48 14.05 51.76 11.61
N PHE A 49 14.29 52.78 10.74
CA PHE A 49 15.65 53.22 10.37
C PHE A 49 16.61 52.08 9.96
N GLY A 50 16.09 51.04 9.31
CA GLY A 50 16.88 49.90 8.85
C GLY A 50 16.93 48.73 9.84
N HIS A 51 16.46 48.88 11.07
CA HIS A 51 16.39 47.75 12.02
C HIS A 51 15.03 47.06 11.92
N PRO A 52 14.99 45.77 11.53
CA PRO A 52 13.77 44.99 11.47
C PRO A 52 13.31 44.54 12.86
N SER A 53 12.00 44.58 13.09
CA SER A 53 11.33 44.01 14.25
C SER A 53 10.07 43.29 13.79
N VAL A 54 9.77 42.11 14.37
CA VAL A 54 8.57 41.31 14.04
C VAL A 54 7.45 41.68 14.98
N VAL A 55 6.27 41.86 14.41
CA VAL A 55 4.98 41.99 15.12
C VAL A 55 4.08 40.87 14.64
N SER A 56 3.81 39.87 15.52
CA SER A 56 3.01 38.69 15.22
C SER A 56 1.58 38.77 15.76
N ASP A 57 1.26 39.82 16.55
CA ASP A 57 -0.07 39.97 17.10
C ASP A 57 -1.06 40.40 15.98
N SER A 58 -2.11 39.62 15.79
CA SER A 58 -3.19 39.98 14.85
C SER A 58 -4.00 41.19 15.35
N GLY A 59 -4.45 42.01 14.40
CA GLY A 59 -5.23 43.18 14.74
C GLY A 59 -4.73 44.47 14.12
N MET A 60 -5.15 45.63 14.72
CA MET A 60 -4.79 46.96 14.25
C MET A 60 -3.58 47.47 15.01
N HIS A 61 -2.55 47.85 14.29
CA HIS A 61 -1.30 48.40 14.80
C HIS A 61 -1.02 49.78 14.23
N PHE A 62 -0.19 50.57 14.96
CA PHE A 62 0.23 51.88 14.53
C PHE A 62 1.69 51.87 14.07
N LYS A 63 1.97 52.61 12.99
CA LYS A 63 3.32 52.87 12.49
C LYS A 63 3.61 54.36 12.42
N LEU A 64 4.86 54.71 12.51
CA LEU A 64 5.28 56.09 12.30
C LEU A 64 5.19 56.45 10.80
N PRO A 65 4.48 57.54 10.46
CA PRO A 65 4.31 58.00 9.08
C PRO A 65 5.60 58.58 8.50
N PHE A 66 5.54 59.09 7.28
CA PHE A 66 6.64 59.73 6.55
C PHE A 66 7.84 58.84 6.20
N GLY A 67 7.62 57.51 6.14
CA GLY A 67 8.66 56.57 5.76
C GLY A 67 9.68 56.24 6.84
N ILE A 68 9.48 56.68 8.10
CA ILE A 68 10.30 56.32 9.24
C ILE A 68 10.19 54.86 9.54
N GLN A 69 8.97 54.30 9.46
CA GLN A 69 8.70 52.88 9.56
C GLN A 69 8.13 52.35 8.25
N LYS A 70 8.75 51.29 7.74
CA LYS A 70 8.22 50.49 6.64
C LYS A 70 7.69 49.19 7.22
N VAL A 71 6.49 48.80 6.77
CA VAL A 71 5.84 47.53 7.18
C VAL A 71 5.75 46.66 5.97
N GLN A 72 6.29 45.45 6.08
CA GLN A 72 6.17 44.39 5.12
C GLN A 72 5.48 43.20 5.78
N LYS A 73 4.38 42.75 5.19
CA LYS A 73 3.64 41.61 5.68
C LYS A 73 4.17 40.33 5.03
N VAL A 74 4.35 39.30 5.81
CA VAL A 74 4.77 37.97 5.38
C VAL A 74 3.68 37.02 5.77
N ASP A 75 3.21 36.28 4.79
CA ASP A 75 2.26 35.21 4.98
C ASP A 75 2.98 33.98 5.59
N MET A 76 2.55 33.58 6.79
CA MET A 76 3.09 32.46 7.58
C MET A 76 2.32 31.16 7.32
N SER A 77 1.31 31.17 6.44
CA SER A 77 0.53 29.99 6.10
C SER A 77 1.37 28.93 5.35
N VAL A 78 0.88 27.69 5.36
CA VAL A 78 1.51 26.64 4.57
C VAL A 78 1.20 26.85 3.09
N ARG A 79 2.23 26.90 2.28
CA ARG A 79 2.15 27.05 0.83
C ARG A 79 2.61 25.82 0.11
N GLY A 80 1.99 25.55 -1.05
CA GLY A 80 2.37 24.47 -1.95
C GLY A 80 3.22 24.95 -3.10
N MET A 81 4.22 24.15 -3.45
CA MET A 81 5.08 24.38 -4.62
C MET A 81 5.06 23.14 -5.48
N GLN A 82 4.81 23.31 -6.78
CA GLN A 82 4.83 22.26 -7.78
C GLN A 82 6.23 22.18 -8.41
N ILE A 83 6.75 20.98 -8.55
CA ILE A 83 8.04 20.69 -9.18
C ILE A 83 7.83 19.55 -10.16
N GLY A 84 8.15 19.77 -11.43
CA GLY A 84 7.97 18.81 -12.51
C GLY A 84 6.73 19.03 -13.36
N TYR A 85 5.73 19.78 -12.86
CA TYR A 85 4.49 20.04 -13.58
C TYR A 85 3.97 21.46 -13.34
N ASP A 86 3.14 21.94 -14.27
CA ASP A 86 2.48 23.24 -14.17
C ASP A 86 1.12 23.13 -13.46
N SER A 87 0.49 24.29 -13.18
CA SER A 87 -0.85 24.36 -12.57
C SER A 87 -1.98 23.77 -13.41
N LYS A 88 -1.71 23.39 -14.67
CA LYS A 88 -2.66 22.71 -15.56
C LYS A 88 -2.44 21.20 -15.62
N GLY A 89 -1.41 20.70 -14.91
CA GLY A 89 -1.04 19.29 -14.89
C GLY A 89 -0.17 18.86 -16.07
N ASN A 90 0.42 19.79 -16.83
CA ASN A 90 1.37 19.40 -17.89
C ASN A 90 2.75 19.23 -17.30
N SER A 91 3.44 18.16 -17.68
CA SER A 91 4.82 17.91 -17.26
C SER A 91 5.77 18.94 -17.83
N ILE A 92 6.71 19.41 -17.00
CA ILE A 92 7.83 20.28 -17.36
C ILE A 92 9.08 19.42 -17.44
N GLU A 93 9.43 18.95 -18.63
CA GLU A 93 10.53 17.99 -18.86
C GLU A 93 11.83 18.38 -18.17
N ASN A 94 12.19 19.67 -18.16
CA ASN A 94 13.41 20.16 -17.51
C ASN A 94 13.41 19.98 -15.99
N GLU A 95 12.24 19.84 -15.37
CA GLU A 95 12.08 19.66 -13.93
C GLU A 95 11.75 18.20 -13.57
N SER A 96 10.92 17.52 -14.38
CA SER A 96 10.41 16.17 -14.11
C SER A 96 11.35 15.05 -14.56
N LEU A 97 12.08 15.26 -15.68
CA LEU A 97 12.93 14.20 -16.26
C LEU A 97 14.21 14.01 -15.44
N MET A 98 14.42 12.80 -14.94
CA MET A 98 15.54 12.44 -14.07
C MET A 98 16.16 11.12 -14.50
N ILE A 99 17.40 10.87 -14.04
CA ILE A 99 18.12 9.62 -14.27
C ILE A 99 18.25 8.90 -12.94
N THR A 100 17.88 7.63 -12.92
CA THR A 100 18.00 6.75 -11.76
C THR A 100 19.38 6.10 -11.67
N LYS A 101 19.69 5.44 -10.54
CA LYS A 101 20.96 4.76 -10.27
C LYS A 101 21.32 3.70 -11.33
N ASP A 102 20.33 3.06 -11.92
CA ASP A 102 20.45 2.05 -12.97
C ASP A 102 20.40 2.62 -14.39
N PHE A 103 20.65 3.93 -14.52
CA PHE A 103 20.71 4.68 -15.78
C PHE A 103 19.44 4.66 -16.63
N ASN A 104 18.30 4.50 -15.99
CA ASN A 104 17.00 4.65 -16.64
C ASN A 104 16.49 6.07 -16.50
N PHE A 105 15.75 6.54 -17.52
CA PHE A 105 15.03 7.80 -17.43
C PHE A 105 13.66 7.57 -16.77
N VAL A 106 13.29 8.51 -15.90
CA VAL A 106 11.99 8.53 -15.23
C VAL A 106 11.48 9.96 -15.17
N SER A 107 10.18 10.15 -15.38
CA SER A 107 9.50 11.43 -15.15
C SER A 107 8.88 11.35 -13.76
N VAL A 108 9.27 12.27 -12.86
CA VAL A 108 8.76 12.30 -11.50
C VAL A 108 8.33 13.71 -11.15
N ASP A 109 7.09 13.82 -10.71
CA ASP A 109 6.45 15.05 -10.29
C ASP A 109 6.36 15.10 -8.77
N PHE A 110 6.73 16.24 -8.20
CA PHE A 110 6.74 16.44 -6.76
C PHE A 110 5.86 17.61 -6.34
N TYR A 111 5.27 17.47 -5.17
CA TYR A 111 4.58 18.54 -4.48
C TYR A 111 5.25 18.79 -3.14
N LEU A 112 5.72 20.02 -2.97
CA LEU A 112 6.44 20.46 -1.77
C LEU A 112 5.54 21.40 -0.97
N GLU A 113 5.30 21.10 0.30
CA GLU A 113 4.66 21.99 1.24
C GLU A 113 5.70 22.65 2.13
N TRP A 114 5.67 23.96 2.19
CA TRP A 114 6.59 24.75 2.98
C TRP A 114 5.89 25.93 3.64
N GLN A 115 6.52 26.46 4.65
CA GLN A 115 6.02 27.67 5.34
C GLN A 115 7.18 28.54 5.81
N VAL A 116 6.89 29.82 5.99
CA VAL A 116 7.83 30.74 6.62
C VAL A 116 7.79 30.52 8.14
N THR A 117 8.97 30.48 8.79
CA THR A 117 9.12 30.34 10.23
C THR A 117 9.80 31.56 10.86
N ASP A 118 10.57 32.32 10.08
CA ASP A 118 11.18 33.58 10.49
C ASP A 118 10.95 34.61 9.37
N ALA A 119 10.05 35.55 9.61
CA ALA A 119 9.68 36.59 8.64
C ALA A 119 10.85 37.53 8.32
N VAL A 120 11.79 37.78 9.27
CA VAL A 120 12.94 38.66 9.02
C VAL A 120 13.95 37.95 8.11
N ALA A 121 14.30 36.71 8.44
CA ALA A 121 15.21 35.92 7.62
C ALA A 121 14.63 35.74 6.21
N TYR A 122 13.33 35.45 6.08
CA TYR A 122 12.65 35.30 4.79
C TYR A 122 12.76 36.57 3.91
N LEU A 123 12.62 37.77 4.48
CA LEU A 123 12.65 39.04 3.71
C LEU A 123 14.07 39.51 3.39
N TYR A 124 15.06 39.15 4.19
CA TYR A 124 16.40 39.75 4.08
C TYR A 124 17.54 38.79 3.80
N ALA A 125 17.32 37.46 3.89
CA ALA A 125 18.37 36.48 3.62
C ALA A 125 18.61 36.27 2.11
N ALA A 126 17.56 36.37 1.29
CA ALA A 126 17.65 36.22 -0.16
C ALA A 126 16.72 37.18 -0.88
N GLU A 127 17.03 37.52 -2.13
CA GLU A 127 16.19 38.38 -2.99
C GLU A 127 14.88 37.68 -3.36
N ASP A 128 14.95 36.36 -3.66
CA ASP A 128 13.81 35.49 -3.96
C ASP A 128 13.96 34.18 -3.19
N PRO A 129 13.45 34.11 -1.93
CA PRO A 129 13.56 32.91 -1.12
C PRO A 129 12.81 31.70 -1.70
N GLU A 130 11.70 31.93 -2.42
CA GLU A 130 10.91 30.89 -3.04
C GLU A 130 11.69 30.19 -4.17
N MET A 131 12.37 30.96 -5.02
CA MET A 131 13.24 30.44 -6.05
C MET A 131 14.43 29.65 -5.46
N VAL A 132 14.98 30.11 -4.33
CA VAL A 132 16.04 29.39 -3.61
C VAL A 132 15.55 28.04 -3.12
N VAL A 133 14.38 28.01 -2.47
CA VAL A 133 13.75 26.77 -2.00
C VAL A 133 13.49 25.82 -3.17
N LYS A 134 12.95 26.32 -4.31
CA LYS A 134 12.71 25.50 -5.51
C LYS A 134 14.00 24.91 -6.06
N THR A 135 15.04 25.71 -6.18
CA THR A 135 16.33 25.27 -6.73
C THR A 135 16.99 24.22 -5.85
N LEU A 136 16.98 24.43 -4.52
CA LEU A 136 17.49 23.43 -3.57
C LEU A 136 16.67 22.14 -3.61
N ALA A 137 15.34 22.27 -3.64
CA ALA A 137 14.45 21.12 -3.75
C ALA A 137 14.75 20.28 -5.01
N MET A 138 14.85 20.93 -6.18
CA MET A 138 15.20 20.25 -7.43
C MET A 138 16.58 19.57 -7.36
N SER A 139 17.55 20.19 -6.71
CA SER A 139 18.88 19.61 -6.53
C SER A 139 18.84 18.33 -5.69
N TYR A 140 18.19 18.38 -4.53
CA TYR A 140 18.10 17.22 -3.64
C TYR A 140 17.15 16.13 -4.16
N ILE A 141 16.10 16.51 -4.88
CA ILE A 141 15.24 15.55 -5.59
C ILE A 141 16.06 14.74 -6.59
N ARG A 142 16.84 15.42 -7.46
CA ARG A 142 17.68 14.73 -8.45
C ARG A 142 18.76 13.87 -7.82
N ASP A 143 19.43 14.36 -6.78
CA ASP A 143 20.44 13.62 -6.03
C ASP A 143 19.85 12.35 -5.42
N THR A 144 18.70 12.48 -4.77
CA THR A 144 18.05 11.34 -4.10
C THR A 144 17.49 10.36 -5.10
N VAL A 145 16.74 10.80 -6.12
CA VAL A 145 16.20 9.90 -7.17
C VAL A 145 17.33 9.18 -7.90
N GLY A 146 18.45 9.87 -8.17
CA GLY A 146 19.65 9.28 -8.78
C GLY A 146 20.35 8.22 -7.92
N SER A 147 20.02 8.10 -6.64
CA SER A 147 20.57 7.06 -5.75
C SER A 147 19.71 5.80 -5.67
N TYR A 148 18.49 5.81 -6.22
CA TYR A 148 17.53 4.70 -6.23
C TYR A 148 17.39 4.09 -7.63
N SER A 149 17.00 2.81 -7.70
CA SER A 149 16.66 2.14 -8.95
C SER A 149 15.29 2.62 -9.46
N VAL A 150 15.05 2.46 -10.76
CA VAL A 150 13.77 2.83 -11.37
C VAL A 150 12.59 2.10 -10.74
N ASP A 151 12.76 0.82 -10.41
CA ASP A 151 11.72 0.01 -9.74
C ASP A 151 11.36 0.58 -8.37
N GLU A 152 12.35 1.02 -7.58
CA GLU A 152 12.12 1.65 -6.27
C GLU A 152 11.41 3.00 -6.40
N VAL A 153 11.80 3.82 -7.38
CA VAL A 153 11.18 5.13 -7.63
C VAL A 153 9.72 4.98 -8.06
N LEU A 154 9.43 4.00 -8.92
CA LEU A 154 8.07 3.79 -9.43
C LEU A 154 7.15 3.10 -8.42
N THR A 155 7.68 2.29 -7.49
CA THR A 155 6.87 1.40 -6.64
C THR A 155 7.11 1.59 -5.14
N THR A 156 8.04 0.85 -4.56
CA THR A 156 8.18 0.65 -3.10
C THR A 156 9.00 1.71 -2.38
N GLY A 157 9.87 2.42 -3.09
CA GLY A 157 10.81 3.38 -2.51
C GLY A 157 10.22 4.78 -2.27
N LYS A 158 9.02 5.08 -2.76
CA LYS A 158 8.43 6.45 -2.73
C LYS A 158 8.45 7.09 -1.34
N ALA A 159 8.02 6.39 -0.33
CA ALA A 159 7.96 6.92 1.04
C ALA A 159 9.35 7.24 1.62
N GLN A 160 10.34 6.39 1.34
CA GLN A 160 11.71 6.59 1.78
C GLN A 160 12.36 7.76 1.06
N ILE A 161 12.19 7.85 -0.26
CA ILE A 161 12.67 8.96 -1.10
C ILE A 161 12.11 10.29 -0.60
N GLN A 162 10.79 10.38 -0.34
CA GLN A 162 10.14 11.57 0.19
C GLN A 162 10.73 12.02 1.54
N THR A 163 10.97 11.07 2.43
CA THR A 163 11.55 11.34 3.76
C THR A 163 12.98 11.83 3.64
N GLU A 164 13.80 11.17 2.84
CA GLU A 164 15.21 11.55 2.64
C GLU A 164 15.36 12.93 2.00
N ILE A 165 14.55 13.25 0.99
CA ILE A 165 14.53 14.58 0.36
C ILE A 165 14.14 15.64 1.39
N LYS A 166 13.09 15.38 2.17
CA LYS A 166 12.62 16.30 3.21
C LYS A 166 13.74 16.59 4.22
N ASP A 167 14.39 15.55 4.74
CA ASP A 167 15.43 15.68 5.77
C ASP A 167 16.64 16.46 5.25
N LYS A 168 17.13 16.15 4.04
CA LYS A 168 18.21 16.89 3.37
C LYS A 168 17.84 18.36 3.14
N LEU A 169 16.60 18.64 2.70
CA LEU A 169 16.11 20.00 2.50
C LEU A 169 16.03 20.77 3.81
N MET A 170 15.48 20.16 4.85
CA MET A 170 15.36 20.81 6.17
C MET A 170 16.74 21.17 6.75
N GLU A 171 17.70 20.24 6.68
CA GLU A 171 19.07 20.46 7.12
C GLU A 171 19.71 21.63 6.37
N ARG A 172 19.58 21.65 5.03
CA ARG A 172 20.17 22.70 4.21
C ARG A 172 19.50 24.06 4.42
N LEU A 173 18.19 24.13 4.47
CA LEU A 173 17.46 25.39 4.69
C LEU A 173 17.75 25.98 6.06
N ALA A 174 17.94 25.12 7.09
CA ALA A 174 18.35 25.56 8.40
C ALA A 174 19.80 26.12 8.39
N ALA A 175 20.72 25.52 7.65
CA ALA A 175 22.10 25.99 7.51
C ALA A 175 22.18 27.34 6.78
N GLU A 176 21.36 27.56 5.76
CA GLU A 176 21.30 28.83 5.01
C GLU A 176 20.52 29.94 5.77
N ASN A 177 19.79 29.59 6.81
CA ASN A 177 19.01 30.51 7.64
C ASN A 177 18.08 31.43 6.83
N ILE A 178 17.34 30.86 5.86
CA ILE A 178 16.43 31.59 4.96
C ILE A 178 15.08 31.89 5.65
N GLY A 179 14.85 31.35 6.84
CA GLY A 179 13.59 31.53 7.57
C GLY A 179 12.41 30.71 7.03
N VAL A 180 12.70 29.60 6.33
CA VAL A 180 11.71 28.70 5.71
C VAL A 180 11.87 27.29 6.23
N THR A 181 10.75 26.60 6.43
CA THR A 181 10.72 25.18 6.82
C THR A 181 9.86 24.38 5.84
N VAL A 182 10.30 23.16 5.50
CA VAL A 182 9.55 22.20 4.69
C VAL A 182 8.66 21.36 5.58
N ARG A 183 7.36 21.34 5.29
CA ARG A 183 6.35 20.55 6.01
C ARG A 183 6.26 19.13 5.47
N SER A 184 6.08 19.03 4.17
CA SER A 184 6.01 17.73 3.49
C SER A 184 6.62 17.80 2.09
N VAL A 185 7.08 16.64 1.64
CA VAL A 185 7.50 16.37 0.26
C VAL A 185 6.71 15.16 -0.18
N ALA A 186 5.95 15.28 -1.26
CA ALA A 186 5.15 14.20 -1.80
C ALA A 186 5.51 13.96 -3.27
N ILE A 187 5.69 12.70 -3.65
CA ILE A 187 5.73 12.31 -5.07
C ILE A 187 4.28 12.30 -5.54
N GLN A 188 3.96 13.19 -6.48
CA GLN A 188 2.63 13.31 -7.05
C GLN A 188 2.41 12.26 -8.12
N ASP A 189 3.38 12.15 -9.04
CA ASP A 189 3.40 11.13 -10.06
C ASP A 189 4.82 10.67 -10.34
N ALA A 190 4.95 9.42 -10.80
CA ALA A 190 6.21 8.84 -11.21
C ALA A 190 5.93 7.84 -12.32
N GLU A 191 6.35 8.17 -13.52
CA GLU A 191 6.08 7.43 -14.75
C GLU A 191 7.35 7.25 -15.61
N PRO A 192 7.41 6.21 -16.43
CA PRO A 192 8.40 6.13 -17.50
C PRO A 192 8.22 7.29 -18.48
N PRO A 193 9.31 7.81 -19.10
CA PRO A 193 9.26 9.06 -19.86
C PRO A 193 8.44 8.97 -21.15
N THR A 194 8.22 7.78 -21.69
CA THR A 194 7.42 7.56 -22.91
C THR A 194 6.49 6.36 -22.76
N ALA A 195 5.36 6.38 -23.47
CA ALA A 195 4.41 5.27 -23.50
C ALA A 195 5.04 3.95 -23.99
N GLU A 196 6.02 4.02 -24.88
CA GLU A 196 6.73 2.83 -25.38
C GLU A 196 7.56 2.17 -24.27
N VAL A 197 8.26 2.99 -23.47
CA VAL A 197 9.04 2.52 -22.32
C VAL A 197 8.09 1.98 -21.25
N ALA A 198 6.98 2.65 -20.98
CA ALA A 198 5.95 2.19 -20.05
C ALA A 198 5.39 0.81 -20.44
N ASN A 199 5.11 0.60 -21.73
CA ASN A 199 4.64 -0.69 -22.24
C ASN A 199 5.72 -1.79 -22.13
N ALA A 200 6.99 -1.44 -22.34
CA ALA A 200 8.10 -2.38 -22.17
C ALA A 200 8.26 -2.81 -20.68
N PHE A 201 8.19 -1.87 -19.74
CA PHE A 201 8.19 -2.17 -18.31
C PHE A 201 7.03 -3.06 -17.92
N LYS A 202 5.83 -2.76 -18.40
CA LYS A 202 4.64 -3.58 -18.16
C LYS A 202 4.80 -5.00 -18.69
N ALA A 203 5.37 -5.16 -19.89
CA ALA A 203 5.62 -6.48 -20.47
C ALA A 203 6.62 -7.30 -19.63
N VAL A 204 7.65 -6.66 -19.06
CA VAL A 204 8.60 -7.31 -18.15
C VAL A 204 7.92 -7.74 -16.86
N GLU A 205 7.09 -6.86 -16.28
CA GLU A 205 6.36 -7.18 -15.04
C GLU A 205 5.34 -8.30 -15.26
N ASP A 206 4.60 -8.27 -16.37
CA ASP A 206 3.69 -9.35 -16.78
C ASP A 206 4.45 -10.68 -16.95
N ALA A 207 5.66 -10.64 -17.53
CA ALA A 207 6.50 -11.84 -17.68
C ALA A 207 6.99 -12.37 -16.33
N LYS A 208 7.41 -11.52 -15.41
CA LYS A 208 7.80 -11.91 -14.03
C LYS A 208 6.61 -12.55 -13.31
N GLN A 209 5.46 -11.92 -13.36
CA GLN A 209 4.24 -12.39 -12.71
C GLN A 209 3.75 -13.73 -13.28
N ASN A 210 3.88 -13.91 -14.61
CA ASN A 210 3.61 -15.20 -15.25
C ASN A 210 4.59 -16.27 -14.80
N ALA A 211 5.87 -15.96 -14.71
CA ALA A 211 6.89 -16.90 -14.22
C ALA A 211 6.62 -17.34 -12.77
N GLU A 212 6.30 -16.39 -11.89
CA GLU A 212 5.90 -16.70 -10.51
C GLU A 212 4.63 -17.56 -10.44
N THR A 213 3.65 -17.25 -11.27
CA THR A 213 2.40 -18.03 -11.36
C THR A 213 2.68 -19.48 -11.76
N VAL A 214 3.55 -19.70 -12.74
CA VAL A 214 3.95 -21.06 -13.17
C VAL A 214 4.68 -21.79 -12.05
N VAL A 215 5.62 -21.15 -11.36
CA VAL A 215 6.36 -21.73 -10.23
C VAL A 215 5.41 -22.09 -9.07
N ASN A 216 4.51 -21.17 -8.74
CA ASN A 216 3.51 -21.39 -7.70
C ASN A 216 2.54 -22.52 -8.07
N GLY A 217 2.10 -22.57 -9.33
CA GLY A 217 1.29 -23.65 -9.87
C GLY A 217 2.00 -25.02 -9.80
N ALA A 218 3.26 -25.08 -10.20
CA ALA A 218 4.07 -26.29 -10.10
C ALA A 218 4.29 -26.75 -8.64
N THR A 219 4.49 -25.80 -7.75
CA THR A 219 4.63 -26.06 -6.31
C THR A 219 3.32 -26.60 -5.71
N ALA A 220 2.19 -25.99 -6.05
CA ALA A 220 0.87 -26.47 -5.64
C ALA A 220 0.58 -27.87 -6.17
N TYR A 221 0.92 -28.15 -7.44
CA TYR A 221 0.78 -29.48 -8.03
C TYR A 221 1.64 -30.51 -7.31
N LYS A 222 2.91 -30.20 -7.03
CA LYS A 222 3.81 -31.06 -6.24
C LYS A 222 3.22 -31.35 -4.86
N ASN A 223 2.77 -30.31 -4.15
CA ASN A 223 2.21 -30.44 -2.80
C ASN A 223 0.89 -31.23 -2.76
N GLN A 224 0.15 -31.25 -3.86
CA GLN A 224 -1.04 -32.07 -4.00
C GLN A 224 -0.72 -33.53 -4.36
N LYS A 225 0.16 -33.75 -5.33
CA LYS A 225 0.43 -35.09 -5.89
C LYS A 225 1.31 -35.95 -5.01
N LEU A 226 2.35 -35.38 -4.41
CA LEU A 226 3.29 -36.15 -3.60
C LEU A 226 2.63 -36.77 -2.36
N PRO A 227 1.88 -36.03 -1.52
CA PRO A 227 1.19 -36.61 -0.38
C PRO A 227 0.08 -37.60 -0.78
N ALA A 228 -0.59 -37.37 -1.92
CA ALA A 228 -1.59 -38.31 -2.41
C ALA A 228 -0.96 -39.64 -2.82
N ALA A 229 0.17 -39.61 -3.51
CA ALA A 229 0.92 -40.83 -3.86
C ALA A 229 1.44 -41.56 -2.61
N GLU A 230 1.99 -40.85 -1.64
CA GLU A 230 2.42 -41.42 -0.36
C GLU A 230 1.27 -42.04 0.43
N ALA A 231 0.08 -41.39 0.42
CA ALA A 231 -1.10 -41.96 1.04
C ALA A 231 -1.56 -43.24 0.37
N GLN A 232 -1.50 -43.34 -0.97
CA GLN A 232 -1.82 -44.54 -1.71
C GLN A 232 -0.83 -45.67 -1.38
N VAL A 233 0.48 -45.38 -1.34
CA VAL A 233 1.51 -46.37 -0.96
C VAL A 233 1.25 -46.88 0.45
N ARG A 234 0.96 -46.03 1.40
CA ARG A 234 0.60 -46.41 2.77
C ARG A 234 -0.65 -47.29 2.80
N ALA A 235 -1.70 -46.91 2.11
CA ALA A 235 -2.94 -47.66 2.05
C ALA A 235 -2.72 -49.08 1.48
N ILE A 236 -1.95 -49.23 0.40
CA ILE A 236 -1.62 -50.52 -0.19
C ILE A 236 -0.79 -51.37 0.79
N THR A 237 0.21 -50.78 1.43
CA THR A 237 1.08 -51.49 2.39
C THR A 237 0.32 -51.96 3.63
N GLU A 238 -0.54 -51.09 4.16
CA GLU A 238 -1.40 -51.43 5.30
C GLU A 238 -2.43 -52.49 4.93
N ALA A 239 -3.06 -52.40 3.76
CA ALA A 239 -4.00 -53.43 3.29
C ALA A 239 -3.28 -54.79 3.12
N ALA A 240 -2.10 -54.83 2.53
CA ALA A 240 -1.31 -56.04 2.38
C ALA A 240 -0.89 -56.64 3.74
N THR A 241 -0.54 -55.80 4.71
CA THR A 241 -0.19 -56.23 6.08
C THR A 241 -1.41 -56.79 6.82
N ALA A 242 -2.55 -56.15 6.67
CA ALA A 242 -3.81 -56.61 7.26
C ALA A 242 -4.27 -57.95 6.63
N GLU A 243 -4.16 -58.09 5.30
CA GLU A 243 -4.48 -59.34 4.60
C GLU A 243 -3.56 -60.49 5.03
N LYS A 244 -2.23 -60.21 5.15
CA LYS A 244 -1.28 -61.19 5.70
C LYS A 244 -1.68 -61.62 7.09
N ALA A 245 -2.00 -60.71 7.99
CA ALA A 245 -2.42 -61.01 9.36
C ALA A 245 -3.73 -61.82 9.38
N ALA A 246 -4.71 -61.46 8.55
CA ALA A 246 -5.98 -62.16 8.42
C ALA A 246 -5.76 -63.62 7.92
N ARG A 247 -4.93 -63.83 6.91
CA ARG A 247 -4.61 -65.18 6.41
C ARG A 247 -3.89 -66.03 7.43
N ILE A 248 -2.96 -65.44 8.21
CA ILE A 248 -2.29 -66.19 9.31
C ILE A 248 -3.28 -66.54 10.41
N ALA A 249 -4.15 -65.60 10.82
CA ALA A 249 -5.18 -65.82 11.84
C ALA A 249 -6.20 -66.89 11.39
N GLU A 250 -6.61 -66.87 10.14
CA GLU A 250 -7.48 -67.85 9.55
C GLU A 250 -6.84 -69.24 9.55
N ALA A 251 -5.58 -69.35 9.10
CA ALA A 251 -4.84 -70.63 9.12
C ALA A 251 -4.68 -71.12 10.55
N GLN A 252 -4.32 -70.28 11.50
CA GLN A 252 -4.24 -70.64 12.92
C GLN A 252 -5.60 -71.13 13.48
N GLY A 253 -6.69 -70.43 13.12
CA GLY A 253 -8.03 -70.81 13.47
C GLY A 253 -8.42 -72.18 12.92
N GLN A 254 -8.08 -72.48 11.64
CA GLN A 254 -8.34 -73.79 11.03
C GLN A 254 -7.52 -74.93 11.70
N ILE A 255 -6.25 -74.64 12.04
CA ILE A 255 -5.40 -75.63 12.77
C ILE A 255 -5.99 -75.82 14.17
N ALA A 256 -6.38 -74.80 14.91
CA ALA A 256 -6.94 -74.98 16.22
C ALA A 256 -8.27 -75.77 16.18
N ARG A 257 -9.11 -75.48 15.18
CA ARG A 257 -10.36 -76.23 14.95
C ARG A 257 -10.11 -77.66 14.62
N PHE A 258 -9.14 -77.94 13.74
CA PHE A 258 -8.72 -79.31 13.38
C PHE A 258 -8.23 -80.06 14.62
N ASN A 259 -7.33 -79.50 15.39
CA ASN A 259 -6.79 -80.10 16.58
C ASN A 259 -7.87 -80.45 17.61
N ALA A 260 -8.83 -79.46 17.85
CA ALA A 260 -9.94 -79.76 18.76
C ALA A 260 -10.87 -80.84 18.26
N MET A 261 -11.16 -80.89 16.97
CA MET A 261 -11.95 -82.00 16.37
C MET A 261 -11.17 -83.32 16.39
N TYR A 262 -9.83 -83.32 16.20
CA TYR A 262 -9.02 -84.49 16.27
C TYR A 262 -8.94 -85.05 17.70
N GLU A 263 -8.83 -84.26 18.71
CA GLU A 263 -8.91 -84.67 20.12
C GLU A 263 -10.24 -85.35 20.48
N GLU A 264 -11.37 -84.86 20.00
CA GLU A 264 -12.69 -85.45 20.19
C GLU A 264 -12.85 -86.73 19.36
N TYR A 265 -12.30 -86.76 18.16
CA TYR A 265 -12.27 -87.97 17.31
C TYR A 265 -11.54 -89.14 17.99
N ILE A 266 -10.39 -88.90 18.62
CA ILE A 266 -9.64 -89.92 19.33
C ILE A 266 -10.48 -90.52 20.48
N LYS A 267 -11.29 -89.77 21.16
CA LYS A 267 -12.12 -90.24 22.28
C LYS A 267 -13.36 -91.04 21.81
N PHE A 268 -14.03 -90.57 20.74
CA PHE A 268 -15.29 -91.11 20.24
C PHE A 268 -15.30 -91.12 18.68
N PRO A 269 -14.60 -92.11 18.03
CA PRO A 269 -14.41 -92.04 16.60
C PRO A 269 -15.68 -92.12 15.74
N GLU A 270 -16.62 -93.06 16.09
CA GLU A 270 -17.80 -93.30 15.28
C GLU A 270 -18.80 -92.12 15.37
N VAL A 271 -19.00 -91.58 16.56
CA VAL A 271 -19.97 -90.46 16.78
C VAL A 271 -19.42 -89.19 16.14
N THR A 272 -18.11 -88.95 16.26
CA THR A 272 -17.47 -87.77 15.69
C THR A 272 -17.50 -87.79 14.15
N MET A 273 -17.28 -88.95 13.56
CA MET A 273 -17.32 -89.16 12.09
C MET A 273 -18.75 -88.91 11.55
N GLN A 274 -19.77 -89.41 12.23
CA GLN A 274 -21.14 -89.21 11.83
C GLN A 274 -21.54 -87.70 11.94
N ARG A 275 -21.11 -87.07 12.98
CA ARG A 275 -21.36 -85.58 13.16
C ARG A 275 -20.69 -84.77 12.05
N MET A 276 -19.42 -85.04 11.76
CA MET A 276 -18.72 -84.37 10.69
C MET A 276 -19.36 -84.59 9.30
N TYR A 277 -19.86 -85.82 9.09
CA TYR A 277 -20.59 -86.08 7.85
C TYR A 277 -21.89 -85.26 7.75
N PHE A 278 -22.69 -85.19 8.83
CA PHE A 278 -23.92 -84.42 8.80
C PHE A 278 -23.60 -82.92 8.67
N GLU A 279 -22.59 -82.39 9.37
CA GLU A 279 -22.17 -81.00 9.23
C GLU A 279 -21.73 -80.65 7.80
N ALA A 280 -20.95 -81.55 7.16
CA ALA A 280 -20.57 -81.36 5.76
C ALA A 280 -21.73 -81.46 4.78
N MET A 281 -22.69 -82.33 5.04
CA MET A 281 -23.90 -82.45 4.23
C MET A 281 -24.81 -81.18 4.43
N GLU A 282 -24.93 -80.68 5.65
CA GLU A 282 -25.68 -79.49 5.96
C GLU A 282 -25.13 -78.21 5.27
N GLN A 283 -23.78 -78.15 5.10
CA GLN A 283 -23.13 -77.09 4.35
C GLN A 283 -23.27 -77.21 2.83
N LEU A 284 -23.32 -78.47 2.33
CA LEU A 284 -23.40 -78.70 0.90
C LEU A 284 -24.83 -78.64 0.37
N LEU A 285 -25.81 -79.14 1.11
CA LEU A 285 -27.24 -79.22 0.67
C LEU A 285 -27.85 -77.92 0.19
N PRO A 286 -27.61 -76.77 0.82
CA PRO A 286 -28.12 -75.46 0.31
C PRO A 286 -27.56 -75.03 -1.05
N ASN A 287 -26.42 -75.57 -1.40
CA ASN A 287 -25.68 -75.17 -2.61
C ASN A 287 -25.74 -76.14 -3.77
N ILE A 288 -26.43 -77.27 -3.59
CA ILE A 288 -26.58 -78.31 -4.61
C ILE A 288 -28.04 -78.47 -5.05
N THR A 289 -28.22 -78.68 -6.35
CA THR A 289 -29.54 -79.04 -6.89
C THR A 289 -29.68 -80.54 -6.91
N VAL A 290 -30.63 -81.03 -6.09
CA VAL A 290 -30.91 -82.45 -6.08
C VAL A 290 -31.90 -82.75 -7.21
N ILE A 291 -31.43 -83.54 -8.20
CA ILE A 291 -32.25 -84.04 -9.30
C ILE A 291 -32.60 -85.50 -9.02
N VAL A 292 -33.86 -85.81 -8.85
CA VAL A 292 -34.36 -87.17 -8.75
C VAL A 292 -34.97 -87.53 -10.09
N GLN A 293 -34.49 -88.60 -10.70
CA GLN A 293 -34.98 -89.17 -11.96
C GLN A 293 -35.80 -90.39 -11.65
N ASP A 294 -37.08 -90.42 -12.04
CA ASP A 294 -37.92 -91.57 -11.92
C ASP A 294 -37.65 -92.56 -13.08
N LYS A 295 -38.12 -93.85 -12.94
CA LYS A 295 -37.88 -94.93 -13.93
C LYS A 295 -38.41 -94.58 -15.33
N ASP A 296 -39.33 -93.64 -15.43
CA ASP A 296 -39.93 -93.13 -16.69
C ASP A 296 -39.20 -91.93 -17.30
N GLY A 297 -38.00 -91.54 -16.76
CA GLY A 297 -37.19 -90.44 -17.27
C GLY A 297 -37.66 -89.03 -16.90
N THR A 298 -38.65 -88.88 -16.04
CA THR A 298 -39.12 -87.60 -15.57
C THR A 298 -38.19 -86.99 -14.54
N ILE A 299 -37.63 -85.81 -14.76
CA ILE A 299 -36.74 -85.07 -13.86
C ILE A 299 -37.60 -84.21 -12.89
N ILE A 300 -37.50 -84.56 -11.60
CA ILE A 300 -38.13 -83.76 -10.53
C ILE A 300 -37.03 -83.02 -9.74
N ASN A 301 -37.04 -81.70 -9.83
CA ASN A 301 -36.13 -80.86 -9.05
C ASN A 301 -36.71 -80.68 -7.62
N VAL A 302 -36.11 -81.31 -6.61
CA VAL A 302 -36.69 -81.36 -5.27
C VAL A 302 -36.10 -80.34 -4.34
N LEU A 303 -34.86 -79.84 -4.63
CA LEU A 303 -34.19 -78.81 -3.81
C LEU A 303 -33.25 -77.99 -4.70
N GLY A 304 -33.62 -76.75 -4.98
CA GLY A 304 -32.78 -75.81 -5.68
C GLY A 304 -33.27 -74.36 -5.47
N LYS A 305 -32.37 -73.45 -5.46
CA LYS A 305 -32.54 -72.04 -5.16
C LYS A 305 -33.49 -71.30 -6.16
N ASP A 306 -33.84 -72.00 -7.26
CA ASP A 306 -34.64 -71.41 -8.39
C ASP A 306 -36.13 -71.75 -8.36
N ALA A 307 -36.63 -72.46 -7.31
CA ALA A 307 -38.05 -72.76 -7.19
C ALA A 307 -38.93 -71.60 -6.76
N GLN A 308 -38.38 -70.39 -6.54
CA GLN A 308 -39.11 -69.21 -6.11
C GLN A 308 -39.22 -68.07 -7.18
N LYS A 309 -38.83 -68.32 -8.43
CA LYS A 309 -39.03 -67.32 -9.51
C LYS A 309 -39.86 -67.91 -10.66
N GLY A 310 -41.01 -68.43 -10.38
CA GLY A 310 -41.95 -68.91 -11.38
C GLY A 310 -43.35 -68.71 -10.93
N GLY A 311 -43.78 -67.45 -10.76
CA GLY A 311 -45.12 -67.09 -10.41
C GLY A 311 -45.30 -65.60 -10.32
N GLU A 312 -45.25 -64.91 -11.49
CA GLU A 312 -46.05 -63.78 -11.88
C GLU A 312 -45.83 -63.51 -13.37
#